data_9f667309d684874542f85f4928736f81
#
_entry.id   9f667309d684874542f85f4928736f81
#
_cell.length_a   1.000
_cell.length_b   1.000
_cell.length_c   1.000
_cell.angle_alpha   90.00
_cell.angle_beta   90.00
_cell.angle_gamma   90.00
#
_symmetry.space_group_name_H-M   'P 1'
#
loop_
_entity.id
_entity.type
_entity.pdbx_description
1 polymer ?
#
loop_
_entity_poly.entity_id
_entity_poly.type
_entity_poly.pdbx_seq_one_letter_code
_entity_poly.pdbx_strand_id
1 'polypeptide(L)'
;VGTANVTLEGITINTIHGGSKDGGVTTNTNVMLKSGKVTNVYGGGLGTSTTIAKVTQEGADVETIYGGGYAGIEFGGITTNSTINVNNSKVENVYGGNRDKGITKNATINIRGTSLITGELYGGGKRANIGRESDAGKTTINISGGTINKDIYGGSEIAAVYGTTNINIGVEAVTDDSPE
;
A
#
# COMPACT_ATOMS: atom_id res chain seq x y z
N VAL A 1 9.44 -17.75 -6.83
CA VAL A 1 7.99 -17.57 -6.91
C VAL A 1 7.35 -18.19 -5.66
N GLY A 2 6.68 -17.41 -4.84
CA GLY A 2 6.08 -17.92 -3.61
C GLY A 2 5.32 -16.84 -2.86
N THR A 3 4.80 -17.22 -1.70
CA THR A 3 4.13 -16.32 -0.76
C THR A 3 5.09 -15.95 0.35
N ALA A 4 5.23 -14.66 0.65
CA ALA A 4 5.96 -14.15 1.80
C ALA A 4 4.97 -13.61 2.83
N ASN A 5 5.05 -14.10 4.05
CA ASN A 5 4.23 -13.62 5.17
C ASN A 5 5.15 -12.96 6.20
N VAL A 6 4.84 -11.72 6.56
CA VAL A 6 5.57 -10.94 7.56
C VAL A 6 4.57 -10.48 8.63
N THR A 7 4.85 -10.75 9.89
CA THR A 7 4.03 -10.29 11.01
C THR A 7 4.88 -9.45 11.96
N LEU A 8 4.41 -8.24 12.28
CA LEU A 8 4.99 -7.39 13.32
C LEU A 8 4.13 -7.50 14.59
N GLU A 9 4.76 -7.86 15.70
CA GLU A 9 4.11 -7.97 17.00
C GLU A 9 5.06 -7.59 18.13
N GLY A 10 4.75 -6.51 18.85
CA GLY A 10 5.40 -6.11 20.10
C GLY A 10 6.80 -5.49 19.98
N ILE A 11 7.36 -5.28 18.79
CA ILE A 11 8.72 -4.74 18.61
C ILE A 11 8.72 -3.43 17.82
N THR A 12 9.84 -2.71 17.90
CA THR A 12 10.12 -1.52 17.07
C THR A 12 11.11 -1.87 15.99
N ILE A 13 10.80 -1.54 14.75
CA ILE A 13 11.67 -1.77 13.59
C ILE A 13 11.61 -0.56 12.64
N ASN A 14 12.70 -0.27 11.96
CA ASN A 14 12.73 0.87 11.05
C ASN A 14 11.96 0.59 9.74
N THR A 15 12.20 -0.55 9.09
CA THR A 15 11.62 -0.82 7.77
C THR A 15 11.22 -2.28 7.61
N ILE A 16 10.05 -2.50 7.01
CA ILE A 16 9.54 -3.81 6.60
C ILE A 16 9.36 -3.81 5.07
N HIS A 17 9.86 -4.86 4.41
CA HIS A 17 9.55 -5.19 3.02
C HIS A 17 8.85 -6.55 2.98
N GLY A 18 7.67 -6.61 2.37
CA GLY A 18 6.92 -7.85 2.18
C GLY A 18 7.58 -8.81 1.18
N GLY A 19 8.21 -8.27 0.14
CA GLY A 19 8.83 -9.05 -0.94
C GLY A 19 10.34 -9.16 -0.86
N SER A 20 10.94 -9.62 -1.94
CA SER A 20 12.38 -9.89 -2.06
C SER A 20 13.22 -8.61 -2.16
N LYS A 21 14.52 -8.75 -1.91
CA LYS A 21 15.55 -7.73 -2.18
C LYS A 21 16.34 -8.13 -3.42
N ASP A 22 16.68 -7.14 -4.26
CA ASP A 22 17.65 -7.27 -5.36
C ASP A 22 17.42 -8.46 -6.31
N GLY A 23 16.31 -8.47 -7.01
CA GLY A 23 15.99 -9.46 -8.03
C GLY A 23 14.94 -10.48 -7.62
N GLY A 24 14.43 -11.21 -8.60
CA GLY A 24 13.36 -12.18 -8.42
C GLY A 24 11.95 -11.56 -8.44
N VAL A 25 10.98 -12.43 -8.32
CA VAL A 25 9.54 -12.07 -8.26
C VAL A 25 8.93 -12.75 -7.05
N THR A 26 8.22 -11.99 -6.24
CA THR A 26 7.36 -12.54 -5.19
C THR A 26 5.92 -12.53 -5.69
N THR A 27 5.25 -13.68 -5.72
CA THR A 27 3.88 -13.74 -6.20
C THR A 27 2.93 -13.04 -5.23
N ASN A 28 2.94 -13.44 -3.97
CA ASN A 28 2.09 -12.86 -2.95
C ASN A 28 2.91 -12.38 -1.76
N THR A 29 2.57 -11.21 -1.24
CA THR A 29 3.11 -10.73 0.04
C THR A 29 1.97 -10.37 0.98
N ASN A 30 2.05 -10.81 2.22
CA ASN A 30 1.13 -10.45 3.28
C ASN A 30 1.93 -9.87 4.45
N VAL A 31 1.78 -8.58 4.69
CA VAL A 31 2.37 -7.87 5.83
C VAL A 31 1.26 -7.58 6.83
N MET A 32 1.34 -8.18 8.02
CA MET A 32 0.41 -8.01 9.11
C MET A 32 1.06 -7.21 10.24
N LEU A 33 0.47 -6.08 10.61
CA LEU A 33 1.00 -5.14 11.61
C LEU A 33 0.06 -5.12 12.82
N LYS A 34 0.26 -6.06 13.76
CA LYS A 34 -0.62 -6.25 14.92
C LYS A 34 -0.32 -5.29 16.07
N SER A 35 0.95 -5.10 16.38
CA SER A 35 1.39 -4.22 17.46
C SER A 35 2.86 -3.87 17.29
N GLY A 36 3.36 -2.88 18.08
CA GLY A 36 4.72 -2.39 17.95
C GLY A 36 4.80 -1.11 17.13
N LYS A 37 6.00 -0.77 16.66
CA LYS A 37 6.25 0.47 15.91
C LYS A 37 7.09 0.22 14.67
N VAL A 38 6.74 0.88 13.55
CA VAL A 38 7.53 0.82 12.31
C VAL A 38 7.50 2.15 11.57
N THR A 39 8.66 2.60 11.08
CA THR A 39 8.76 3.85 10.32
C THR A 39 8.24 3.66 8.89
N ASN A 40 8.73 2.67 8.15
CA ASN A 40 8.31 2.44 6.77
C ASN A 40 7.86 1.00 6.52
N VAL A 41 6.72 0.83 5.91
CA VAL A 41 6.20 -0.47 5.45
C VAL A 41 6.03 -0.46 3.95
N TYR A 42 6.59 -1.45 3.28
CA TYR A 42 6.40 -1.71 1.86
C TYR A 42 5.71 -3.07 1.69
N GLY A 43 4.54 -3.07 1.08
CA GLY A 43 3.83 -4.30 0.76
C GLY A 43 4.63 -5.20 -0.20
N GLY A 44 5.30 -4.59 -1.18
CA GLY A 44 6.19 -5.28 -2.12
C GLY A 44 7.63 -5.38 -1.64
N GLY A 45 8.54 -5.66 -2.58
CA GLY A 45 9.97 -5.83 -2.32
C GLY A 45 10.81 -4.56 -2.56
N LEU A 46 12.11 -4.72 -2.39
CA LEU A 46 13.11 -3.70 -2.70
C LEU A 46 13.70 -3.99 -4.09
N GLY A 47 13.38 -3.15 -5.09
CA GLY A 47 13.88 -3.32 -6.46
C GLY A 47 13.32 -4.53 -7.22
N THR A 48 12.28 -5.17 -6.73
CA THR A 48 11.72 -6.41 -7.27
C THR A 48 10.24 -6.29 -7.59
N SER A 49 9.73 -7.18 -8.45
CA SER A 49 8.30 -7.22 -8.77
C SER A 49 7.52 -8.06 -7.77
N THR A 50 6.27 -7.64 -7.52
CA THR A 50 5.31 -8.35 -6.68
C THR A 50 3.97 -8.40 -7.40
N THR A 51 3.38 -9.58 -7.53
CA THR A 51 2.08 -9.69 -8.21
C THR A 51 0.96 -9.17 -7.30
N ILE A 52 0.87 -9.67 -6.08
CA ILE A 52 -0.12 -9.23 -5.09
C ILE A 52 0.61 -8.80 -3.83
N ALA A 53 0.51 -7.53 -3.47
CA ALA A 53 1.05 -6.96 -2.25
C ALA A 53 -0.10 -6.58 -1.30
N LYS A 54 -0.12 -7.16 -0.11
CA LYS A 54 -1.14 -6.85 0.90
C LYS A 54 -0.49 -6.39 2.20
N VAL A 55 -0.94 -5.26 2.72
CA VAL A 55 -0.61 -4.76 4.06
C VAL A 55 -1.89 -4.65 4.86
N THR A 56 -1.91 -5.23 6.05
CA THR A 56 -3.02 -5.10 6.99
C THR A 56 -2.49 -4.57 8.32
N GLN A 57 -3.00 -3.43 8.74
CA GLN A 57 -2.66 -2.79 10.02
C GLN A 57 -3.84 -2.94 10.98
N GLU A 58 -3.57 -3.49 12.17
CA GLU A 58 -4.58 -3.80 13.20
C GLU A 58 -4.24 -3.26 14.59
N GLY A 59 -3.12 -2.56 14.76
CA GLY A 59 -2.75 -2.02 16.07
C GLY A 59 -1.33 -1.48 16.19
N ALA A 60 -0.45 -1.72 15.23
CA ALA A 60 0.89 -1.14 15.23
C ALA A 60 0.85 0.38 15.00
N ASP A 61 1.82 1.11 15.54
CA ASP A 61 2.06 2.54 15.25
C ASP A 61 2.97 2.64 14.01
N VAL A 62 2.47 3.22 12.94
CA VAL A 62 3.16 3.27 11.65
C VAL A 62 3.30 4.71 11.18
N GLU A 63 4.51 5.10 10.76
CA GLU A 63 4.70 6.42 10.15
C GLU A 63 4.24 6.41 8.69
N THR A 64 4.75 5.51 7.84
CA THR A 64 4.34 5.49 6.43
C THR A 64 4.12 4.08 5.89
N ILE A 65 2.99 3.88 5.19
CA ILE A 65 2.69 2.65 4.46
C ILE A 65 2.72 2.92 2.95
N TYR A 66 3.46 2.10 2.22
CA TYR A 66 3.44 1.98 0.76
C TYR A 66 2.85 0.62 0.39
N GLY A 67 1.77 0.59 -0.38
CA GLY A 67 1.14 -0.65 -0.83
C GLY A 67 2.01 -1.48 -1.76
N GLY A 68 2.81 -0.81 -2.59
CA GLY A 68 3.79 -1.44 -3.46
C GLY A 68 5.18 -1.55 -2.84
N GLY A 69 6.19 -1.61 -3.72
CA GLY A 69 7.58 -1.77 -3.31
C GLY A 69 8.36 -0.46 -3.20
N TYR A 70 9.60 -0.58 -2.74
CA TYR A 70 10.62 0.45 -2.81
C TYR A 70 11.60 0.14 -3.93
N ALA A 71 11.74 1.04 -4.87
CA ALA A 71 12.69 0.88 -5.95
C ALA A 71 13.89 1.80 -5.73
N GLY A 72 14.97 1.24 -5.23
CA GLY A 72 16.26 1.92 -5.12
C GLY A 72 17.15 1.80 -6.38
N ILE A 73 16.74 1.03 -7.39
CA ILE A 73 17.52 0.75 -8.60
C ILE A 73 16.77 1.20 -9.87
N GLU A 74 17.50 1.29 -10.97
CA GLU A 74 17.15 2.00 -12.21
C GLU A 74 15.80 1.61 -12.85
N PHE A 75 15.32 0.41 -12.63
CA PHE A 75 14.13 -0.16 -13.26
C PHE A 75 13.00 -0.53 -12.31
N GLY A 76 12.95 -0.06 -11.08
CA GLY A 76 11.90 -0.32 -10.09
C GLY A 76 10.92 -1.47 -10.41
N GLY A 77 10.63 -2.31 -9.43
CA GLY A 77 9.75 -3.46 -9.65
C GLY A 77 8.31 -3.06 -9.99
N ILE A 78 7.59 -3.98 -10.61
CA ILE A 78 6.15 -3.81 -10.89
C ILE A 78 5.37 -4.45 -9.74
N THR A 79 4.46 -3.70 -9.15
CA THR A 79 3.42 -4.24 -8.27
C THR A 79 2.12 -4.30 -9.06
N THR A 80 1.63 -5.50 -9.35
CA THR A 80 0.40 -5.62 -10.17
C THR A 80 -0.81 -5.18 -9.36
N ASN A 81 -0.99 -5.73 -8.17
CA ASN A 81 -2.08 -5.33 -7.28
C ASN A 81 -1.53 -5.03 -5.89
N SER A 82 -1.82 -3.86 -5.36
CA SER A 82 -1.54 -3.52 -3.97
C SER A 82 -2.84 -3.30 -3.21
N THR A 83 -2.90 -3.79 -1.98
CA THR A 83 -4.02 -3.58 -1.07
C THR A 83 -3.50 -3.18 0.30
N ILE A 84 -3.99 -2.06 0.83
CA ILE A 84 -3.73 -1.62 2.20
C ILE A 84 -5.05 -1.62 2.96
N ASN A 85 -5.09 -2.31 4.08
CA ASN A 85 -6.20 -2.26 5.03
C ASN A 85 -5.70 -1.62 6.33
N VAL A 86 -6.31 -0.52 6.75
CA VAL A 86 -6.08 0.14 8.03
C VAL A 86 -7.35 -0.03 8.88
N ASN A 87 -7.25 -0.84 9.92
CA ASN A 87 -8.37 -1.24 10.75
C ASN A 87 -8.12 -0.80 12.20
N ASN A 88 -8.91 0.12 12.73
CA ASN A 88 -8.83 0.59 14.13
C ASN A 88 -7.40 1.00 14.56
N SER A 89 -6.64 1.60 13.67
CA SER A 89 -5.20 1.83 13.83
C SER A 89 -4.80 3.23 13.45
N LYS A 90 -3.62 3.65 13.92
CA LYS A 90 -3.04 4.95 13.60
C LYS A 90 -1.90 4.80 12.60
N VAL A 91 -1.90 5.63 11.56
CA VAL A 91 -0.78 5.79 10.63
C VAL A 91 -0.63 7.26 10.24
N GLU A 92 0.59 7.69 9.97
CA GLU A 92 0.80 9.06 9.54
C GLU A 92 0.46 9.21 8.05
N ASN A 93 1.21 8.60 7.13
CA ASN A 93 0.97 8.74 5.69
C ASN A 93 0.71 7.39 5.01
N VAL A 94 -0.18 7.39 4.01
CA VAL A 94 -0.52 6.18 3.24
C VAL A 94 -0.42 6.45 1.75
N TYR A 95 0.33 5.58 1.06
CA TYR A 95 0.48 5.56 -0.40
C TYR A 95 0.04 4.20 -0.95
N GLY A 96 -0.93 4.18 -1.83
CA GLY A 96 -1.43 2.94 -2.44
C GLY A 96 -0.41 2.20 -3.31
N GLY A 97 0.50 2.93 -3.95
CA GLY A 97 1.48 2.39 -4.88
C GLY A 97 2.90 2.28 -4.35
N ASN A 98 3.85 2.21 -5.28
CA ASN A 98 5.29 2.18 -5.01
C ASN A 98 5.79 3.54 -4.48
N ARG A 99 6.94 3.52 -3.77
CA ARG A 99 7.53 4.76 -3.26
C ARG A 99 8.21 5.60 -4.34
N ASP A 100 9.27 5.14 -4.95
CA ASP A 100 10.15 6.00 -5.77
C ASP A 100 10.11 5.73 -7.26
N LYS A 101 10.16 4.49 -7.69
CA LYS A 101 10.20 4.07 -9.10
C LYS A 101 9.34 2.82 -9.32
N GLY A 102 9.32 2.36 -10.54
CA GLY A 102 8.49 1.23 -10.94
C GLY A 102 7.04 1.65 -11.15
N ILE A 103 6.18 0.68 -11.17
CA ILE A 103 4.76 0.87 -11.50
C ILE A 103 3.93 0.05 -10.53
N THR A 104 2.85 0.63 -10.05
CA THR A 104 1.74 -0.12 -9.48
C THR A 104 0.61 -0.10 -10.48
N LYS A 105 0.08 -1.25 -10.86
CA LYS A 105 -1.04 -1.28 -11.80
C LYS A 105 -2.35 -0.92 -11.10
N ASN A 106 -2.70 -1.66 -10.06
CA ASN A 106 -3.91 -1.41 -9.29
C ASN A 106 -3.56 -1.19 -7.82
N ALA A 107 -4.05 -0.11 -7.24
CA ALA A 107 -3.85 0.22 -5.84
C ALA A 107 -5.20 0.39 -5.13
N THR A 108 -5.40 -0.30 -4.03
CA THR A 108 -6.61 -0.20 -3.21
C THR A 108 -6.22 0.12 -1.76
N ILE A 109 -6.89 1.11 -1.18
CA ILE A 109 -6.74 1.48 0.23
C ILE A 109 -8.11 1.40 0.88
N ASN A 110 -8.20 0.70 2.00
CA ASN A 110 -9.41 0.58 2.80
C ASN A 110 -9.13 1.12 4.21
N ILE A 111 -9.86 2.14 4.62
CA ILE A 111 -9.79 2.75 5.95
C ILE A 111 -11.10 2.44 6.67
N ARG A 112 -11.03 1.80 7.84
CA ARG A 112 -12.20 1.29 8.56
C ARG A 112 -12.14 1.55 10.06
N GLY A 113 -13.32 1.49 10.68
CA GLY A 113 -13.47 1.56 12.14
C GLY A 113 -13.02 2.89 12.73
N THR A 114 -12.23 2.86 13.79
CA THR A 114 -11.71 4.04 14.49
C THR A 114 -10.31 4.46 14.02
N SER A 115 -9.95 4.13 12.78
CA SER A 115 -8.64 4.44 12.20
C SER A 115 -8.34 5.95 12.19
N LEU A 116 -7.08 6.31 12.40
CA LEU A 116 -6.61 7.70 12.40
C LEU A 116 -5.44 7.88 11.43
N ILE A 117 -5.66 8.63 10.36
CA ILE A 117 -4.61 9.07 9.42
C ILE A 117 -4.22 10.49 9.83
N THR A 118 -3.01 10.68 10.36
CA THR A 118 -2.57 11.98 10.87
C THR A 118 -1.91 12.86 9.80
N GLY A 119 -1.42 12.26 8.72
CA GLY A 119 -0.87 12.91 7.54
C GLY A 119 -1.78 12.79 6.33
N GLU A 120 -1.17 12.62 5.16
CA GLU A 120 -1.87 12.62 3.87
C GLU A 120 -2.12 11.20 3.36
N LEU A 121 -3.16 11.06 2.54
CA LEU A 121 -3.61 9.81 1.93
C LEU A 121 -3.59 9.93 0.41
N TYR A 122 -2.73 9.14 -0.23
CA TYR A 122 -2.59 9.09 -1.68
C TYR A 122 -3.03 7.72 -2.23
N GLY A 123 -3.94 7.71 -3.19
CA GLY A 123 -4.35 6.47 -3.88
C GLY A 123 -3.21 5.83 -4.68
N GLY A 124 -2.31 6.65 -5.22
CA GLY A 124 -1.15 6.23 -5.99
C GLY A 124 0.15 6.11 -5.21
N GLY A 125 1.25 6.17 -5.93
CA GLY A 125 2.59 6.11 -5.35
C GLY A 125 3.12 7.48 -4.91
N LYS A 126 4.28 7.50 -4.24
CA LYS A 126 4.92 8.78 -3.90
C LYS A 126 5.57 9.41 -5.13
N ARG A 127 6.53 8.74 -5.76
CA ARG A 127 7.22 9.17 -7.00
C ARG A 127 7.19 8.07 -8.07
N ALA A 128 6.16 7.24 -8.04
CA ALA A 128 5.99 6.10 -8.92
C ALA A 128 4.62 6.15 -9.59
N ASN A 129 4.59 5.79 -10.85
CA ASN A 129 3.37 5.85 -11.65
C ASN A 129 2.35 4.78 -11.27
N ILE A 130 1.09 5.08 -11.50
CA ILE A 130 0.01 4.09 -11.56
C ILE A 130 -0.27 3.79 -13.04
N GLY A 131 -0.05 2.54 -13.43
CA GLY A 131 -0.16 2.12 -14.82
C GLY A 131 0.87 2.76 -15.76
N ARG A 132 0.60 2.67 -17.05
CA ARG A 132 1.33 3.30 -18.17
C ARG A 132 0.34 3.59 -19.29
N GLU A 133 0.74 4.36 -20.29
CA GLU A 133 -0.11 4.69 -21.45
C GLU A 133 -0.65 3.43 -22.17
N SER A 134 0.20 2.43 -22.31
CA SER A 134 -0.16 1.16 -22.98
C SER A 134 -0.87 0.15 -22.08
N ASP A 135 -0.91 0.36 -20.78
CA ASP A 135 -1.53 -0.53 -19.79
C ASP A 135 -2.03 0.28 -18.60
N ALA A 136 -3.23 0.83 -18.76
CA ALA A 136 -3.86 1.72 -17.78
C ALA A 136 -4.03 1.04 -16.41
N GLY A 137 -3.83 1.84 -15.36
CA GLY A 137 -3.96 1.40 -13.99
C GLY A 137 -5.20 1.97 -13.30
N LYS A 138 -5.36 1.65 -12.03
CA LYS A 138 -6.46 2.13 -11.22
C LYS A 138 -6.03 2.39 -9.78
N THR A 139 -6.52 3.49 -9.19
CA THR A 139 -6.48 3.69 -7.75
C THR A 139 -7.90 3.66 -7.18
N THR A 140 -8.04 3.11 -5.99
CA THR A 140 -9.31 3.09 -5.25
C THR A 140 -9.04 3.36 -3.78
N ILE A 141 -9.69 4.35 -3.21
CA ILE A 141 -9.69 4.63 -1.77
C ILE A 141 -11.10 4.44 -1.27
N ASN A 142 -11.29 3.57 -0.29
CA ASN A 142 -12.56 3.31 0.38
C ASN A 142 -12.42 3.71 1.85
N ILE A 143 -13.24 4.64 2.31
CA ILE A 143 -13.27 5.13 3.68
C ILE A 143 -14.67 4.85 4.23
N SER A 144 -14.79 3.83 5.09
CA SER A 144 -16.03 3.47 5.75
C SER A 144 -16.04 3.81 7.24
N GLY A 145 -14.97 4.41 7.74
CA GLY A 145 -14.84 4.89 9.11
C GLY A 145 -13.48 5.54 9.34
N GLY A 146 -13.30 6.11 10.53
CA GLY A 146 -12.05 6.74 10.93
C GLY A 146 -12.02 8.25 10.75
N THR A 147 -10.84 8.84 11.01
CA THR A 147 -10.54 10.26 10.88
C THR A 147 -9.31 10.44 10.01
N ILE A 148 -9.38 11.38 9.08
CA ILE A 148 -8.25 11.79 8.24
C ILE A 148 -8.03 13.27 8.48
N ASN A 149 -6.85 13.61 9.05
CA ASN A 149 -6.57 14.97 9.52
C ASN A 149 -6.13 15.92 8.41
N LYS A 150 -5.65 15.40 7.29
CA LYS A 150 -5.18 16.19 6.15
C LYS A 150 -5.88 15.79 4.87
N ASP A 151 -5.24 16.04 3.74
CA ASP A 151 -5.85 15.90 2.42
C ASP A 151 -5.85 14.45 1.92
N ILE A 152 -6.80 14.16 1.04
CA ILE A 152 -6.94 12.89 0.34
C ILE A 152 -6.78 13.14 -1.15
N TYR A 153 -5.84 12.45 -1.75
CA TYR A 153 -5.55 12.53 -3.18
C TYR A 153 -5.84 11.17 -3.84
N GLY A 154 -6.66 11.14 -4.87
CA GLY A 154 -6.93 9.92 -5.64
C GLY A 154 -5.71 9.42 -6.42
N GLY A 155 -4.80 10.31 -6.78
CA GLY A 155 -3.60 10.04 -7.56
C GLY A 155 -2.33 9.81 -6.75
N SER A 156 -1.18 10.01 -7.41
CA SER A 156 0.16 9.96 -6.81
C SER A 156 0.58 11.36 -6.30
N GLU A 157 1.57 11.42 -5.40
CA GLU A 157 2.12 12.70 -4.90
C GLU A 157 2.89 13.44 -6.01
N ILE A 158 3.88 12.79 -6.63
CA ILE A 158 4.72 13.41 -7.67
C ILE A 158 4.91 12.42 -8.84
N ALA A 159 3.80 11.90 -9.40
CA ALA A 159 3.87 10.94 -10.51
C ALA A 159 2.54 10.85 -11.25
N ALA A 160 2.57 10.29 -12.46
CA ALA A 160 1.38 10.17 -13.28
C ALA A 160 0.48 9.00 -12.84
N VAL A 161 -0.81 9.18 -13.04
CA VAL A 161 -1.79 8.10 -13.05
C VAL A 161 -2.31 7.94 -14.48
N TYR A 162 -1.92 6.84 -15.10
CA TYR A 162 -2.43 6.45 -16.41
C TYR A 162 -3.65 5.57 -16.20
N GLY A 163 -4.84 6.17 -16.08
CA GLY A 163 -6.09 5.45 -15.86
C GLY A 163 -7.06 6.17 -14.94
N THR A 164 -7.71 5.44 -14.05
CA THR A 164 -8.79 5.98 -13.21
C THR A 164 -8.42 6.08 -11.75
N THR A 165 -8.97 7.12 -11.09
CA THR A 165 -8.90 7.28 -9.64
C THR A 165 -10.31 7.30 -9.06
N ASN A 166 -10.55 6.54 -7.98
CA ASN A 166 -11.84 6.53 -7.28
C ASN A 166 -11.61 6.79 -5.80
N ILE A 167 -12.42 7.66 -5.22
CA ILE A 167 -12.48 7.90 -3.77
C ILE A 167 -13.93 7.70 -3.34
N ASN A 168 -14.16 6.73 -2.47
CA ASN A 168 -15.46 6.37 -1.92
C ASN A 168 -15.45 6.68 -0.42
N ILE A 169 -16.30 7.60 0.03
CA ILE A 169 -16.37 8.03 1.43
C ILE A 169 -17.76 7.72 1.98
N GLY A 170 -17.82 7.10 3.17
CA GLY A 170 -19.06 6.70 3.80
C GLY A 170 -19.69 5.44 3.20
N VAL A 171 -18.97 4.72 2.34
CA VAL A 171 -19.42 3.46 1.73
C VAL A 171 -18.67 2.31 2.39
N GLU A 172 -19.38 1.28 2.84
CA GLU A 172 -18.70 0.05 3.27
C GLU A 172 -17.88 -0.52 2.11
N ALA A 173 -16.63 -0.83 2.39
CA ALA A 173 -15.83 -1.55 1.41
C ALA A 173 -16.50 -2.90 1.14
N VAL A 174 -16.76 -3.20 -0.13
CA VAL A 174 -17.23 -4.53 -0.51
C VAL A 174 -16.17 -5.52 -0.04
N THR A 175 -16.52 -6.35 0.94
CA THR A 175 -15.69 -7.48 1.34
C THR A 175 -15.82 -8.49 0.23
N ASP A 176 -14.75 -8.72 -0.51
CA ASP A 176 -14.67 -9.90 -1.38
C ASP A 176 -14.34 -11.11 -0.49
N ASP A 177 -15.35 -11.52 0.29
CA ASP A 177 -15.39 -12.76 1.04
C ASP A 177 -16.05 -13.84 0.17
N SER A 178 -15.57 -14.04 -1.05
CA SER A 178 -15.89 -15.24 -1.80
C SER A 178 -14.98 -16.36 -1.28
N PRO A 179 -15.51 -17.38 -0.60
CA PRO A 179 -14.75 -18.58 -0.31
C PRO A 179 -14.46 -19.30 -1.62
N GLU A 180 -13.18 -19.50 -1.94
CA GLU A 180 -12.76 -20.51 -2.91
C GLU A 180 -12.81 -21.93 -2.30
#